data_d45f3782a83c0dcd8e5298e714480f23
#
_entry.id   d45f3782a83c0dcd8e5298e714480f23
#
_cell.length_a   1.000
_cell.length_b   1.000
_cell.length_c   1.000
_cell.angle_alpha   90.00
_cell.angle_beta   90.00
_cell.angle_gamma   90.00
#
_symmetry.space_group_name_H-M   'P 1'
#
loop_
_entity.id
_entity.type
_entity.pdbx_description
1 polymer ?
#
loop_
_entity_poly.entity_id
_entity_poly.type
_entity_poly.pdbx_seq_one_letter_code
_entity_poly.pdbx_strand_id
1 'polypeptide(L)'
;MLLDGHYFIGANNGVLSLIKEDRIPDQIVEINIHNNITSSFPVLDVFIKVAGHISRKGNLAVIGKPINSIKEVTDVRPVINSAENQILGSVIYIDNFGNVITNITKKIFKEYQKGRSFVISARHEKFDVIYNSYTEAINFNIPKENRDEDGKKIALFNAAGHLELSIYKSNPHTIGSANSLFGLEFRDTITIKFY
;
A
#
# COMPACT_ATOMS: atom_id res chain seq x y z
N MET A 1 -2.25 -9.39 19.19
CA MET A 1 -0.86 -9.56 18.70
C MET A 1 -0.01 -8.46 19.29
N LEU A 2 1.10 -8.79 19.92
CA LEU A 2 2.18 -7.88 20.32
C LEU A 2 3.31 -8.02 19.31
N LEU A 3 3.75 -6.91 18.73
CA LEU A 3 4.79 -6.86 17.72
C LEU A 3 5.57 -5.56 17.87
N ASP A 4 6.88 -5.64 18.03
CA ASP A 4 7.78 -4.48 18.19
C ASP A 4 7.30 -3.49 19.28
N GLY A 5 6.81 -4.01 20.41
CA GLY A 5 6.29 -3.21 21.51
C GLY A 5 4.89 -2.58 21.30
N HIS A 6 4.23 -2.86 20.17
CA HIS A 6 2.90 -2.36 19.84
C HIS A 6 1.85 -3.46 19.92
N TYR A 7 0.66 -3.11 20.42
CA TYR A 7 -0.47 -4.01 20.48
C TYR A 7 -1.41 -3.81 19.30
N PHE A 8 -1.69 -4.88 18.57
CA PHE A 8 -2.67 -4.93 17.49
C PHE A 8 -3.83 -5.81 17.89
N ILE A 9 -5.05 -5.25 17.88
CA ILE A 9 -6.28 -5.93 18.24
C ILE A 9 -7.18 -5.97 17.00
N GLY A 10 -7.60 -7.15 16.59
CA GLY A 10 -8.42 -7.30 15.39
C GLY A 10 -8.95 -8.71 15.20
N ALA A 11 -9.85 -8.87 14.25
CA ALA A 11 -10.34 -10.16 13.83
C ALA A 11 -9.22 -10.96 13.12
N ASN A 12 -9.23 -12.28 13.29
CA ASN A 12 -8.29 -13.18 12.60
C ASN A 12 -8.76 -13.45 11.15
N ASN A 13 -8.86 -12.39 10.35
CA ASN A 13 -9.31 -12.41 8.95
C ASN A 13 -8.16 -12.27 7.93
N GLY A 14 -6.92 -12.16 8.42
CA GLY A 14 -5.73 -11.98 7.61
C GLY A 14 -5.11 -10.57 7.71
N VAL A 15 -5.83 -9.55 8.21
CA VAL A 15 -5.28 -8.19 8.32
C VAL A 15 -4.04 -8.13 9.22
N LEU A 16 -4.00 -8.94 10.28
CA LEU A 16 -2.85 -8.99 11.18
C LEU A 16 -1.61 -9.60 10.52
N SER A 17 -1.76 -10.49 9.53
CA SER A 17 -0.63 -11.02 8.77
C SER A 17 -0.02 -9.97 7.84
N LEU A 18 -0.83 -9.10 7.25
CA LEU A 18 -0.35 -7.96 6.46
C LEU A 18 0.43 -6.95 7.31
N ILE A 19 0.01 -6.74 8.57
CA ILE A 19 0.70 -5.86 9.51
C ILE A 19 2.05 -6.45 9.93
N LYS A 20 2.10 -7.74 10.24
CA LYS A 20 3.36 -8.38 10.68
C LYS A 20 4.37 -8.55 9.55
N GLU A 21 3.88 -8.71 8.30
CA GLU A 21 4.74 -9.09 7.18
C GLU A 21 5.57 -10.34 7.49
N ASP A 22 6.90 -10.26 7.33
CA ASP A 22 7.85 -11.35 7.66
C ASP A 22 8.36 -11.31 9.11
N ARG A 23 7.87 -10.34 9.93
CA ARG A 23 8.30 -10.21 11.34
C ARG A 23 7.63 -11.27 12.20
N ILE A 24 8.33 -11.66 13.25
CA ILE A 24 7.83 -12.63 14.24
C ILE A 24 7.22 -11.84 15.40
N PRO A 25 5.93 -11.99 15.68
CA PRO A 25 5.31 -11.36 16.84
C PRO A 25 5.91 -11.86 18.16
N ASP A 26 6.07 -10.96 19.12
CA ASP A 26 6.50 -11.30 20.49
C ASP A 26 5.49 -12.23 21.18
N GLN A 27 4.20 -11.96 20.95
CA GLN A 27 3.10 -12.76 21.52
C GLN A 27 1.83 -12.63 20.68
N ILE A 28 1.10 -13.73 20.54
CA ILE A 28 -0.23 -13.76 19.94
C ILE A 28 -1.19 -14.43 20.94
N VAL A 29 -2.34 -13.79 21.15
CA VAL A 29 -3.39 -14.29 22.05
C VAL A 29 -4.72 -14.27 21.33
N GLU A 30 -5.40 -15.42 21.30
CA GLU A 30 -6.79 -15.51 20.86
C GLU A 30 -7.72 -15.06 21.98
N ILE A 31 -8.48 -13.98 21.73
CA ILE A 31 -9.40 -13.39 22.71
C ILE A 31 -10.56 -14.34 22.94
N ASN A 32 -10.81 -14.73 24.19
CA ASN A 32 -11.91 -15.65 24.57
C ASN A 32 -12.88 -15.09 25.63
N ILE A 33 -12.68 -13.86 26.09
CA ILE A 33 -13.56 -13.20 27.06
C ILE A 33 -14.98 -12.96 26.53
N HIS A 34 -15.19 -13.18 25.23
CA HIS A 34 -16.46 -12.97 24.53
C HIS A 34 -17.27 -14.25 24.29
N ASN A 35 -16.85 -15.42 24.80
CA ASN A 35 -17.48 -16.72 24.50
C ASN A 35 -18.99 -16.78 24.74
N ASN A 36 -19.53 -15.86 25.56
CA ASN A 36 -20.97 -15.76 25.86
C ASN A 36 -21.58 -14.44 25.35
N ILE A 37 -20.88 -13.66 24.53
CA ILE A 37 -21.34 -12.37 24.01
C ILE A 37 -21.73 -12.56 22.55
N THR A 38 -23.01 -12.50 22.23
CA THR A 38 -23.46 -12.34 20.86
C THR A 38 -23.38 -10.87 20.52
N SER A 39 -22.45 -10.49 19.64
CA SER A 39 -22.23 -9.10 19.23
C SER A 39 -22.32 -8.95 17.73
N SER A 40 -23.11 -7.98 17.28
CA SER A 40 -23.11 -7.50 15.90
C SER A 40 -22.02 -6.46 15.63
N PHE A 41 -21.36 -5.96 16.71
CA PHE A 41 -20.31 -4.94 16.61
C PHE A 41 -19.12 -5.27 17.54
N PRO A 42 -18.32 -6.31 17.18
CA PRO A 42 -17.20 -6.79 18.03
C PRO A 42 -16.17 -5.73 18.40
N VAL A 43 -16.00 -4.70 17.57
CA VAL A 43 -15.06 -3.60 17.86
C VAL A 43 -15.43 -2.91 19.15
N LEU A 44 -16.72 -2.59 19.35
CA LEU A 44 -17.20 -1.93 20.57
C LEU A 44 -17.27 -2.91 21.76
N ASP A 45 -17.81 -4.08 21.54
CA ASP A 45 -18.16 -4.99 22.62
C ASP A 45 -16.99 -5.81 23.15
N VAL A 46 -15.97 -6.04 22.30
CA VAL A 46 -14.81 -6.89 22.62
C VAL A 46 -13.51 -6.09 22.55
N PHE A 47 -13.18 -5.49 21.39
CA PHE A 47 -11.85 -4.94 21.17
C PHE A 47 -11.55 -3.72 22.06
N ILE A 48 -12.53 -2.84 22.28
CA ILE A 48 -12.37 -1.69 23.19
C ILE A 48 -12.13 -2.15 24.63
N LYS A 49 -12.80 -3.19 25.09
CA LYS A 49 -12.58 -3.75 26.44
C LYS A 49 -11.18 -4.34 26.59
N VAL A 50 -10.72 -5.05 25.56
CA VAL A 50 -9.35 -5.57 25.49
C VAL A 50 -8.31 -4.42 25.46
N ALA A 51 -8.54 -3.41 24.66
CA ALA A 51 -7.68 -2.22 24.61
C ALA A 51 -7.62 -1.51 25.97
N GLY A 52 -8.75 -1.33 26.63
CA GLY A 52 -8.83 -0.77 27.99
C GLY A 52 -8.13 -1.63 29.05
N HIS A 53 -8.13 -2.95 28.92
CA HIS A 53 -7.36 -3.85 29.80
C HIS A 53 -5.86 -3.67 29.58
N ILE A 54 -5.41 -3.68 28.33
CA ILE A 54 -4.01 -3.52 27.95
C ILE A 54 -3.46 -2.14 28.37
N SER A 55 -4.23 -1.07 28.18
CA SER A 55 -3.82 0.30 28.54
C SER A 55 -3.54 0.46 30.03
N ARG A 56 -4.19 -0.35 30.87
CA ARG A 56 -3.93 -0.42 32.32
C ARG A 56 -2.85 -1.45 32.71
N LYS A 57 -2.02 -1.86 31.74
CA LYS A 57 -0.96 -2.86 31.90
C LYS A 57 -1.50 -4.24 32.34
N GLY A 58 -2.71 -4.58 31.95
CA GLY A 58 -3.33 -5.87 32.25
C GLY A 58 -2.61 -7.02 31.53
N ASN A 59 -2.55 -8.18 32.20
CA ASN A 59 -1.92 -9.39 31.65
C ASN A 59 -2.74 -9.96 30.49
N LEU A 60 -2.11 -10.27 29.37
CA LEU A 60 -2.75 -10.87 28.19
C LEU A 60 -3.33 -12.26 28.46
N ALA A 61 -2.78 -13.03 29.40
CA ALA A 61 -3.31 -14.35 29.78
C ALA A 61 -4.73 -14.29 30.37
N VAL A 62 -5.19 -13.12 30.83
CA VAL A 62 -6.54 -12.93 31.37
C VAL A 62 -7.57 -12.78 30.26
N ILE A 63 -7.18 -12.26 29.09
CA ILE A 63 -8.09 -11.96 27.99
C ILE A 63 -8.23 -13.10 26.97
N GLY A 64 -7.35 -14.09 27.03
CA GLY A 64 -7.40 -15.17 26.05
C GLY A 64 -6.32 -16.22 26.18
N LYS A 65 -6.21 -17.07 25.17
CA LYS A 65 -5.23 -18.16 25.10
C LYS A 65 -4.09 -17.82 24.15
N PRO A 66 -2.83 -18.11 24.51
CA PRO A 66 -1.71 -18.01 23.57
C PRO A 66 -1.94 -18.91 22.36
N ILE A 67 -1.65 -18.41 21.18
CA ILE A 67 -1.65 -19.17 19.92
C ILE A 67 -0.34 -18.89 19.14
N ASN A 68 0.06 -19.84 18.30
CA ASN A 68 1.33 -19.76 17.56
C ASN A 68 1.16 -19.26 16.10
N SER A 69 -0.08 -19.14 15.63
CA SER A 69 -0.36 -18.75 14.26
C SER A 69 -1.63 -17.93 14.14
N ILE A 70 -1.67 -17.09 13.13
CA ILE A 70 -2.85 -16.33 12.71
C ILE A 70 -3.19 -16.71 11.27
N LYS A 71 -4.37 -16.31 10.78
CA LYS A 71 -4.72 -16.46 9.37
C LYS A 71 -3.77 -15.63 8.54
N GLU A 72 -3.04 -16.30 7.65
CA GLU A 72 -2.14 -15.66 6.68
C GLU A 72 -2.94 -15.29 5.42
N VAL A 73 -2.58 -14.13 4.86
CA VAL A 73 -3.04 -13.68 3.54
C VAL A 73 -1.81 -13.53 2.67
N THR A 74 -1.85 -14.11 1.49
CA THR A 74 -0.77 -13.98 0.52
C THR A 74 -0.77 -12.55 -0.02
N ASP A 75 0.27 -11.80 0.30
CA ASP A 75 0.53 -10.49 -0.30
C ASP A 75 1.12 -10.68 -1.71
N VAL A 76 0.62 -9.90 -2.66
CA VAL A 76 1.19 -9.91 -4.02
C VAL A 76 2.42 -9.02 -4.04
N ARG A 77 3.59 -9.63 -3.77
CA ARG A 77 4.87 -8.91 -3.79
C ARG A 77 5.38 -8.70 -5.20
N PRO A 78 6.09 -7.59 -5.46
CA PRO A 78 6.78 -7.42 -6.73
C PRO A 78 7.83 -8.51 -6.92
N VAL A 79 8.00 -8.94 -8.17
CA VAL A 79 9.02 -9.93 -8.54
C VAL A 79 10.21 -9.21 -9.16
N ILE A 80 11.40 -9.57 -8.69
CA ILE A 80 12.67 -9.09 -9.23
C ILE A 80 13.24 -10.19 -10.12
N ASN A 81 13.69 -9.86 -11.32
CA ASN A 81 14.35 -10.85 -12.17
C ASN A 81 15.77 -11.19 -11.65
N SER A 82 16.30 -12.34 -12.09
CA SER A 82 17.61 -12.84 -11.64
C SER A 82 18.79 -11.92 -11.99
N ALA A 83 18.65 -11.07 -13.01
CA ALA A 83 19.64 -10.06 -13.39
C ALA A 83 19.55 -8.76 -12.57
N GLU A 84 18.61 -8.64 -11.65
CA GLU A 84 18.33 -7.44 -10.82
C GLU A 84 18.20 -6.14 -11.65
N ASN A 85 17.72 -6.26 -12.87
CA ASN A 85 17.52 -5.10 -13.76
C ASN A 85 16.05 -4.87 -14.12
N GLN A 86 15.14 -5.62 -13.52
CA GLN A 86 13.71 -5.48 -13.75
C GLN A 86 12.90 -5.78 -12.49
N ILE A 87 11.93 -4.90 -12.20
CA ILE A 87 10.89 -5.10 -11.20
C ILE A 87 9.58 -5.34 -11.94
N LEU A 88 8.91 -6.43 -11.62
CA LEU A 88 7.57 -6.75 -12.09
C LEU A 88 6.60 -6.58 -10.94
N GLY A 89 5.80 -5.54 -10.97
CA GLY A 89 4.76 -5.25 -9.99
C GLY A 89 3.36 -5.38 -10.57
N SER A 90 2.37 -5.11 -9.74
CA SER A 90 0.96 -5.14 -10.11
C SER A 90 0.21 -3.95 -9.52
N VAL A 91 -0.88 -3.56 -10.17
CA VAL A 91 -1.85 -2.60 -9.63
C VAL A 91 -2.56 -3.26 -8.43
N ILE A 92 -2.48 -2.62 -7.27
CA ILE A 92 -3.12 -3.11 -6.03
C ILE A 92 -4.31 -2.27 -5.60
N TYR A 93 -4.42 -1.04 -6.09
CA TYR A 93 -5.52 -0.15 -5.74
C TYR A 93 -5.70 0.92 -6.81
N ILE A 94 -6.93 1.34 -7.04
CA ILE A 94 -7.28 2.52 -7.83
C ILE A 94 -8.11 3.41 -6.91
N ASP A 95 -7.65 4.64 -6.68
CA ASP A 95 -8.32 5.56 -5.76
C ASP A 95 -9.54 6.24 -6.40
N ASN A 96 -10.27 7.04 -5.62
CA ASN A 96 -11.47 7.74 -6.10
C ASN A 96 -11.18 8.83 -7.16
N PHE A 97 -9.92 9.23 -7.31
CA PHE A 97 -9.49 10.15 -8.36
C PHE A 97 -9.04 9.40 -9.63
N GLY A 98 -9.03 8.06 -9.56
CA GLY A 98 -8.57 7.18 -10.62
C GLY A 98 -7.06 7.11 -10.76
N ASN A 99 -6.31 7.48 -9.71
CA ASN A 99 -4.88 7.24 -9.67
C ASN A 99 -4.62 5.75 -9.46
N VAL A 100 -3.58 5.25 -10.10
CA VAL A 100 -3.23 3.82 -10.11
C VAL A 100 -2.08 3.57 -9.15
N ILE A 101 -2.36 2.85 -8.06
CA ILE A 101 -1.39 2.52 -7.02
C ILE A 101 -0.90 1.08 -7.22
N THR A 102 0.42 0.90 -7.14
CA THR A 102 1.07 -0.39 -7.36
C THR A 102 1.65 -0.97 -6.07
N ASN A 103 1.99 -2.26 -6.08
CA ASN A 103 2.72 -2.90 -5.00
C ASN A 103 4.24 -2.60 -5.01
N ILE A 104 4.74 -1.81 -5.97
CA ILE A 104 6.15 -1.42 -6.01
C ILE A 104 6.39 -0.30 -5.00
N THR A 105 7.17 -0.59 -3.95
CA THR A 105 7.47 0.39 -2.92
C THR A 105 8.72 1.22 -3.25
N LYS A 106 8.80 2.43 -2.68
CA LYS A 106 9.99 3.30 -2.76
C LYS A 106 11.25 2.59 -2.26
N LYS A 107 11.10 1.71 -1.24
CA LYS A 107 12.21 0.91 -0.69
C LYS A 107 12.75 -0.04 -1.75
N ILE A 108 11.89 -0.88 -2.33
CA ILE A 108 12.27 -1.84 -3.38
C ILE A 108 12.85 -1.11 -4.59
N PHE A 109 12.21 -0.04 -5.04
CA PHE A 109 12.72 0.73 -6.18
C PHE A 109 14.15 1.22 -5.94
N LYS A 110 14.43 1.87 -4.80
CA LYS A 110 15.77 2.38 -4.47
C LYS A 110 16.81 1.28 -4.32
N GLU A 111 16.44 0.15 -3.74
CA GLU A 111 17.31 -1.03 -3.55
C GLU A 111 17.85 -1.55 -4.88
N TYR A 112 17.00 -1.58 -5.92
CA TYR A 112 17.37 -2.12 -7.23
C TYR A 112 17.77 -1.08 -8.25
N GLN A 113 17.39 0.19 -8.11
CA GLN A 113 17.80 1.26 -9.03
C GLN A 113 19.31 1.48 -9.01
N LYS A 114 19.94 1.60 -7.84
CA LYS A 114 21.41 1.76 -7.69
C LYS A 114 22.01 2.86 -8.58
N GLY A 115 21.28 3.97 -8.77
CA GLY A 115 21.72 5.10 -9.63
C GLY A 115 21.55 4.90 -11.14
N ARG A 116 21.02 3.75 -11.59
CA ARG A 116 20.74 3.48 -13.01
C ARG A 116 19.56 4.31 -13.52
N SER A 117 19.57 4.59 -14.82
CA SER A 117 18.38 5.08 -15.51
C SER A 117 17.30 4.00 -15.52
N PHE A 118 16.06 4.42 -15.70
CA PHE A 118 14.93 3.47 -15.66
C PHE A 118 13.80 3.89 -16.59
N VAL A 119 12.97 2.93 -16.93
CA VAL A 119 11.69 3.14 -17.59
C VAL A 119 10.63 2.32 -16.88
N ILE A 120 9.56 2.99 -16.45
CA ILE A 120 8.35 2.35 -15.96
C ILE A 120 7.43 2.14 -17.16
N SER A 121 6.98 0.92 -17.37
CA SER A 121 6.03 0.55 -18.44
C SER A 121 4.72 0.09 -17.83
N ALA A 122 3.63 0.72 -18.25
CA ALA A 122 2.27 0.45 -17.81
C ALA A 122 1.38 0.34 -19.06
N ARG A 123 1.17 -0.87 -19.55
CA ARG A 123 0.56 -1.14 -20.89
C ARG A 123 1.29 -0.37 -22.00
N HIS A 124 0.66 0.64 -22.58
CA HIS A 124 1.20 1.47 -23.65
C HIS A 124 1.95 2.71 -23.13
N GLU A 125 1.80 3.02 -21.84
CA GLU A 125 2.39 4.19 -21.23
C GLU A 125 3.80 3.92 -20.70
N LYS A 126 4.66 4.94 -20.82
CA LYS A 126 6.03 4.90 -20.30
C LYS A 126 6.32 6.14 -19.48
N PHE A 127 7.09 5.95 -18.39
CA PHE A 127 7.56 7.01 -17.51
C PHE A 127 9.04 6.78 -17.24
N ASP A 128 9.83 7.79 -17.42
CA ASP A 128 11.29 7.80 -17.20
C ASP A 128 11.69 8.74 -16.05
N VAL A 129 10.71 9.43 -15.47
CA VAL A 129 10.87 10.34 -14.34
C VAL A 129 9.87 9.95 -13.23
N ILE A 130 10.36 9.95 -11.99
CA ILE A 130 9.54 9.88 -10.78
C ILE A 130 9.67 11.22 -10.07
N TYR A 131 8.54 11.92 -9.93
CA TYR A 131 8.47 13.21 -9.25
C TYR A 131 8.30 13.03 -7.74
N ASN A 132 8.73 14.02 -6.94
CA ASN A 132 8.50 13.99 -5.49
C ASN A 132 7.10 14.49 -5.12
N SER A 133 6.47 15.26 -6.00
CA SER A 133 5.11 15.78 -5.81
C SER A 133 4.43 16.06 -7.14
N TYR A 134 3.12 16.21 -7.13
CA TYR A 134 2.34 16.61 -8.30
C TYR A 134 2.76 17.97 -8.86
N THR A 135 3.12 18.90 -7.98
CA THR A 135 3.52 20.25 -8.37
C THR A 135 4.93 20.33 -8.96
N GLU A 136 5.79 19.36 -8.67
CA GLU A 136 7.13 19.29 -9.29
C GLU A 136 7.07 18.96 -10.78
N ALA A 137 6.04 18.21 -11.20
CA ALA A 137 5.86 17.84 -12.60
C ALA A 137 5.49 19.03 -13.49
N ILE A 138 5.06 20.16 -12.91
CA ILE A 138 4.54 21.32 -13.61
C ILE A 138 5.47 22.52 -13.39
N ASN A 139 5.90 23.17 -14.46
CA ASN A 139 6.70 24.36 -14.36
C ASN A 139 5.85 25.60 -14.09
N PHE A 140 5.67 25.95 -12.82
CA PHE A 140 4.90 27.13 -12.41
C PHE A 140 5.59 28.47 -12.66
N ASN A 141 6.86 28.49 -13.10
CA ASN A 141 7.59 29.73 -13.42
C ASN A 141 7.24 30.31 -14.79
N ILE A 142 6.50 29.58 -15.62
CA ILE A 142 6.00 30.07 -16.90
C ILE A 142 4.50 30.40 -16.80
N PRO A 143 3.99 31.33 -17.64
CA PRO A 143 2.58 31.68 -17.70
C PRO A 143 1.69 30.46 -17.89
N LYS A 144 0.50 30.47 -17.30
CA LYS A 144 -0.42 29.31 -17.27
C LYS A 144 -0.76 28.79 -18.68
N GLU A 145 -0.96 29.69 -19.62
CA GLU A 145 -1.28 29.42 -21.03
C GLU A 145 -0.17 28.68 -21.78
N ASN A 146 1.06 28.72 -21.27
CA ASN A 146 2.22 28.09 -21.88
C ASN A 146 2.69 26.83 -21.11
N ARG A 147 1.99 26.46 -20.01
CA ARG A 147 2.33 25.28 -19.21
C ARG A 147 1.86 24.00 -19.89
N ASP A 148 2.77 23.03 -19.98
CA ASP A 148 2.42 21.65 -20.32
C ASP A 148 1.85 20.96 -19.07
N GLU A 149 0.63 21.38 -18.66
CA GLU A 149 -0.01 20.84 -17.45
C GLU A 149 -1.23 19.95 -17.75
N ASP A 150 -1.97 20.23 -18.81
CA ASP A 150 -3.19 19.50 -19.13
C ASP A 150 -2.87 18.07 -19.58
N GLY A 151 -3.42 17.10 -18.85
CA GLY A 151 -3.17 15.69 -19.12
C GLY A 151 -1.74 15.21 -18.83
N LYS A 152 -0.93 15.99 -18.09
CA LYS A 152 0.44 15.60 -17.74
C LYS A 152 0.46 14.30 -16.97
N LYS A 153 1.12 13.30 -17.51
CA LYS A 153 1.35 11.99 -16.86
C LYS A 153 2.39 12.12 -15.76
N ILE A 154 2.11 11.56 -14.63
CA ILE A 154 2.95 11.65 -13.43
C ILE A 154 3.16 10.26 -12.84
N ALA A 155 4.41 9.93 -12.54
CA ALA A 155 4.77 8.84 -11.66
C ALA A 155 5.40 9.44 -10.39
N LEU A 156 4.95 9.00 -9.21
CA LEU A 156 5.49 9.44 -7.93
C LEU A 156 5.36 8.33 -6.89
N PHE A 157 6.04 8.46 -5.75
CA PHE A 157 5.78 7.63 -4.58
C PHE A 157 4.84 8.38 -3.66
N ASN A 158 3.64 7.82 -3.42
CA ASN A 158 2.64 8.42 -2.56
C ASN A 158 3.03 8.39 -1.07
N ALA A 159 2.18 8.94 -0.20
CA ALA A 159 2.43 9.02 1.24
C ALA A 159 2.58 7.65 1.91
N ALA A 160 1.99 6.59 1.35
CA ALA A 160 2.17 5.20 1.81
C ALA A 160 3.46 4.56 1.26
N GLY A 161 4.22 5.26 0.43
CA GLY A 161 5.46 4.79 -0.15
C GLY A 161 5.30 3.88 -1.37
N HIS A 162 4.10 3.76 -1.94
CA HIS A 162 3.82 2.99 -3.15
C HIS A 162 3.98 3.84 -4.41
N LEU A 163 4.50 3.22 -5.49
CA LEU A 163 4.52 3.85 -6.81
C LEU A 163 3.09 4.07 -7.29
N GLU A 164 2.79 5.31 -7.59
CA GLU A 164 1.51 5.80 -8.07
C GLU A 164 1.67 6.39 -9.46
N LEU A 165 0.77 6.04 -10.38
CA LEU A 165 0.66 6.59 -11.72
C LEU A 165 -0.60 7.44 -11.79
N SER A 166 -0.46 8.68 -12.20
CA SER A 166 -1.49 9.71 -12.12
C SER A 166 -1.50 10.60 -13.35
N ILE A 167 -2.55 11.39 -13.50
CA ILE A 167 -2.62 12.48 -14.49
C ILE A 167 -2.97 13.77 -13.75
N TYR A 168 -2.20 14.82 -14.00
CA TYR A 168 -2.42 16.12 -13.37
C TYR A 168 -3.78 16.70 -13.71
N LYS A 169 -4.53 17.10 -12.66
CA LYS A 169 -5.89 17.65 -12.77
C LYS A 169 -6.88 16.77 -13.53
N SER A 170 -6.66 15.47 -13.62
CA SER A 170 -7.63 14.56 -14.22
C SER A 170 -8.92 14.51 -13.39
N ASN A 171 -10.02 14.17 -14.05
CA ASN A 171 -11.31 14.01 -13.39
C ASN A 171 -12.02 12.77 -13.98
N PRO A 172 -12.21 11.70 -13.18
CA PRO A 172 -12.81 10.46 -13.67
C PRO A 172 -14.24 10.61 -14.20
N HIS A 173 -14.95 11.67 -13.78
CA HIS A 173 -16.34 11.92 -14.16
C HIS A 173 -16.50 12.75 -15.44
N THR A 174 -15.42 13.35 -15.96
CA THR A 174 -15.49 14.25 -17.13
C THR A 174 -14.51 13.86 -18.24
N ILE A 175 -13.22 14.06 -18.01
CA ILE A 175 -12.17 13.88 -19.03
C ILE A 175 -11.44 12.54 -18.92
N GLY A 176 -11.77 11.74 -17.91
CA GLY A 176 -11.07 10.51 -17.58
C GLY A 176 -9.98 10.71 -16.53
N SER A 177 -9.39 9.62 -16.10
CA SER A 177 -8.37 9.54 -15.05
C SER A 177 -7.26 8.58 -15.46
N ALA A 178 -6.20 8.44 -14.66
CA ALA A 178 -5.07 7.60 -15.01
C ALA A 178 -5.48 6.16 -15.32
N ASN A 179 -6.36 5.55 -14.52
CA ASN A 179 -6.82 4.18 -14.79
C ASN A 179 -7.55 4.07 -16.11
N SER A 180 -8.48 4.98 -16.42
CA SER A 180 -9.28 4.91 -17.66
C SER A 180 -8.46 5.27 -18.90
N LEU A 181 -7.63 6.30 -18.83
CA LEU A 181 -6.83 6.78 -19.96
C LEU A 181 -5.63 5.89 -20.26
N PHE A 182 -5.00 5.29 -19.25
CA PHE A 182 -3.93 4.30 -19.42
C PHE A 182 -4.49 2.89 -19.65
N GLY A 183 -5.80 2.70 -19.45
CA GLY A 183 -6.48 1.42 -19.57
C GLY A 183 -6.02 0.41 -18.50
N LEU A 184 -5.70 0.88 -17.29
CA LEU A 184 -5.17 0.06 -16.19
C LEU A 184 -6.28 -0.36 -15.25
N GLU A 185 -6.25 -1.63 -14.87
CA GLU A 185 -7.20 -2.26 -13.95
C GLU A 185 -6.47 -2.92 -12.78
N PHE A 186 -7.23 -3.29 -11.74
CA PHE A 186 -6.70 -4.05 -10.61
C PHE A 186 -6.01 -5.33 -11.08
N ARG A 187 -4.80 -5.59 -10.58
CA ARG A 187 -3.87 -6.68 -10.94
C ARG A 187 -3.16 -6.54 -12.29
N ASP A 188 -3.35 -5.47 -13.02
CA ASP A 188 -2.54 -5.23 -14.21
C ASP A 188 -1.06 -5.11 -13.87
N THR A 189 -0.23 -5.57 -14.78
CA THR A 189 1.22 -5.61 -14.60
C THR A 189 1.85 -4.25 -14.87
N ILE A 190 2.73 -3.84 -13.97
CA ILE A 190 3.60 -2.67 -14.11
C ILE A 190 5.05 -3.14 -14.07
N THR A 191 5.82 -2.75 -15.07
CA THR A 191 7.23 -3.17 -15.18
C THR A 191 8.16 -1.96 -15.05
N ILE A 192 9.19 -2.07 -14.22
CA ILE A 192 10.31 -1.11 -14.19
C ILE A 192 11.55 -1.81 -14.71
N LYS A 193 12.18 -1.25 -15.73
CA LYS A 193 13.43 -1.76 -16.29
C LYS A 193 14.54 -0.75 -16.05
N PHE A 194 15.69 -1.24 -15.55
CA PHE A 194 16.89 -0.45 -15.27
C PHE A 194 17.95 -0.68 -16.37
N TYR A 195 18.71 0.40 -16.70
CA TYR A 195 19.69 0.41 -17.76
C TYR A 195 21.05 0.90 -17.28
#